data_fb551e81f17db4f551260f19f2ce152b
#
_entry.id   fb551e81f17db4f551260f19f2ce152b
#
_cell.length_a   1.000
_cell.length_b   1.000
_cell.length_c   1.000
_cell.angle_alpha   90.00
_cell.angle_beta   90.00
_cell.angle_gamma   90.00
#
_symmetry.space_group_name_H-M   'P 1'
#
loop_
_entity.id
_entity.type
_entity.pdbx_description
1 polymer ?
#
loop_
_entity_poly.entity_id
_entity_poly.type
_entity_poly.pdbx_seq_one_letter_code
_entity_poly.pdbx_strand_id
1 'polypeptide(L)'
;MEEMSRLVSTGDCVRIWDAGSMAPLEQFNPHSTGHPVAQAFWGSNNHYLVTSSSSGDKLVVSSLKSTPVPLVELGEGKKQTRVCLSSSSQFLVSGGLDHCVHLWDLKTKRLHRSLKDHREEVTCVSFNSNDSFIASGSTSGDLVLHSLTTNQSSKAFGHGSNQPIHDLKLSLLKRSLLGSVSDSGSVVLWDSNTQKELHGFDCAHKAPGTGLAFSPASELLVVSVGLDKKIVCYDTASRIVLRSIRADSPLTSVDFTPDGTGLVVGSTQGKIYQYDLRNSSTPTRITGAHKTSVTCLRFQSNTSRHKSSKLGPTKISSTKRSSTRVSSSQPDPGPYPGPTPHRQVTSTAGGADADVMFREAEGHQGTEPLPAVEKMSSVGRNSLDVFSPVRDGQCPCEDRQGHRRVYFRHQH
;
A
#
# COMPACT_ATOMS: atom_id res chain seq x y z
N MET A 1 21.28 -5.55 22.48
CA MET A 1 20.76 -4.21 22.21
C MET A 1 19.46 -4.40 21.45
N GLU A 2 18.35 -4.02 22.04
CA GLU A 2 17.08 -3.93 21.32
C GLU A 2 17.25 -2.89 20.22
N GLU A 3 16.97 -3.29 19.00
CA GLU A 3 17.01 -2.39 17.85
C GLU A 3 15.91 -1.33 18.05
N MET A 4 16.30 -0.07 18.26
CA MET A 4 15.36 1.02 18.48
C MET A 4 14.40 1.11 17.28
N SER A 5 13.12 0.91 17.54
CA SER A 5 12.08 1.10 16.52
C SER A 5 11.96 2.59 16.19
N ARG A 6 11.88 2.94 14.90
CA ARG A 6 11.76 4.32 14.45
C ARG A 6 10.43 4.55 13.74
N LEU A 7 9.90 5.75 13.91
CA LEU A 7 8.71 6.24 13.21
C LEU A 7 9.11 7.40 12.29
N VAL A 8 8.65 7.41 11.06
CA VAL A 8 8.72 8.60 10.20
C VAL A 8 7.36 9.30 10.18
N SER A 9 7.39 10.62 10.23
CA SER A 9 6.26 11.49 9.95
C SER A 9 6.62 12.50 8.87
N THR A 10 5.64 12.87 8.06
CA THR A 10 5.79 13.90 7.01
C THR A 10 4.74 14.99 7.17
N GLY A 11 5.08 16.16 6.67
CA GLY A 11 4.28 17.37 6.69
C GLY A 11 5.07 18.50 6.02
N ASP A 12 5.36 19.57 6.73
CA ASP A 12 6.26 20.63 6.28
C ASP A 12 7.70 20.15 6.02
N CYS A 13 8.08 19.03 6.59
CA CYS A 13 9.37 18.35 6.42
C CYS A 13 9.22 16.86 6.71
N VAL A 14 10.30 16.11 6.63
CA VAL A 14 10.43 14.74 7.14
C VAL A 14 10.99 14.80 8.54
N ARG A 15 10.37 14.08 9.49
CA ARG A 15 10.90 13.86 10.83
C ARG A 15 10.96 12.39 11.16
N ILE A 16 12.06 11.99 11.77
CA ILE A 16 12.26 10.64 12.29
C ILE A 16 12.27 10.71 13.81
N TRP A 17 11.55 9.80 14.43
CA TRP A 17 11.33 9.74 15.87
C TRP A 17 11.79 8.40 16.40
N ASP A 18 12.30 8.40 17.62
CA ASP A 18 12.31 7.19 18.43
C ASP A 18 10.87 6.79 18.78
N ALA A 19 10.47 5.59 18.41
CA ALA A 19 9.06 5.17 18.51
C ALA A 19 8.58 5.02 19.96
N GLY A 20 9.47 4.70 20.88
CA GLY A 20 9.16 4.51 22.31
C GLY A 20 9.00 5.84 23.05
N SER A 21 9.99 6.71 22.91
CA SER A 21 10.04 7.99 23.62
C SER A 21 9.37 9.14 22.88
N MET A 22 9.15 9.01 21.55
CA MET A 22 8.79 10.12 20.66
C MET A 22 9.79 11.29 20.71
N ALA A 23 11.03 10.99 21.04
CA ALA A 23 12.11 11.97 20.89
C ALA A 23 12.44 12.15 19.40
N PRO A 24 12.62 13.39 18.92
CA PRO A 24 13.03 13.63 17.56
C PRO A 24 14.50 13.17 17.37
N LEU A 25 14.73 12.32 16.36
CA LEU A 25 16.06 11.83 16.01
C LEU A 25 16.63 12.65 14.85
N GLU A 26 15.85 12.87 13.79
CA GLU A 26 16.28 13.53 12.57
C GLU A 26 15.16 14.43 12.03
N GLN A 27 15.57 15.53 11.39
CA GLN A 27 14.67 16.42 10.64
C GLN A 27 15.38 16.89 9.37
N PHE A 28 14.74 16.71 8.22
CA PHE A 28 15.26 17.16 6.92
C PHE A 28 14.15 17.36 5.91
N ASN A 29 14.46 18.05 4.82
CA ASN A 29 13.53 18.19 3.69
C ASN A 29 14.27 17.87 2.40
N PRO A 30 13.95 16.75 1.73
CA PRO A 30 14.56 16.38 0.45
C PRO A 30 13.93 17.06 -0.75
N HIS A 31 12.84 17.79 -0.56
CA HIS A 31 12.09 18.50 -1.59
C HIS A 31 12.22 20.01 -1.45
N SER A 32 11.67 20.76 -2.41
CA SER A 32 11.63 22.21 -2.30
C SER A 32 10.76 22.65 -1.10
N THR A 33 11.17 23.72 -0.43
CA THR A 33 10.49 24.20 0.79
C THR A 33 9.10 24.77 0.56
N GLY A 34 8.71 24.99 -0.70
CA GLY A 34 7.40 25.53 -1.07
C GLY A 34 6.24 24.50 -1.00
N HIS A 35 6.54 23.20 -0.89
CA HIS A 35 5.53 22.15 -0.91
C HIS A 35 5.74 21.15 0.22
N PRO A 36 4.65 20.73 0.90
CA PRO A 36 4.73 19.69 1.92
C PRO A 36 5.22 18.35 1.34
N VAL A 37 5.87 17.57 2.19
CA VAL A 37 6.21 16.19 1.87
C VAL A 37 4.92 15.36 1.96
N ALA A 38 4.50 14.76 0.84
CA ALA A 38 3.22 14.06 0.76
C ALA A 38 3.26 12.69 1.40
N GLN A 39 4.34 11.94 1.16
CA GLN A 39 4.47 10.59 1.67
C GLN A 39 5.93 10.19 1.87
N ALA A 40 6.15 9.27 2.81
CA ALA A 40 7.44 8.62 3.03
C ALA A 40 7.27 7.11 3.18
N PHE A 41 8.27 6.34 2.75
CA PHE A 41 8.29 4.89 2.85
C PHE A 41 9.69 4.39 3.19
N TRP A 42 9.79 3.53 4.22
CA TRP A 42 11.06 2.91 4.64
C TRP A 42 11.54 1.86 3.65
N GLY A 43 12.83 1.85 3.35
CA GLY A 43 13.47 0.72 2.71
C GLY A 43 13.52 -0.50 3.63
N SER A 44 13.59 -1.69 3.04
CA SER A 44 13.55 -2.98 3.75
C SER A 44 14.66 -3.15 4.80
N ASN A 45 15.78 -2.48 4.64
CA ASN A 45 16.92 -2.51 5.58
C ASN A 45 16.93 -1.32 6.57
N ASN A 46 15.90 -0.47 6.57
CA ASN A 46 15.77 0.73 7.40
C ASN A 46 16.91 1.77 7.26
N HIS A 47 17.73 1.65 6.20
CA HIS A 47 18.82 2.60 5.91
C HIS A 47 18.46 3.64 4.85
N TYR A 48 17.33 3.48 4.20
CA TYR A 48 16.85 4.35 3.15
C TYR A 48 15.41 4.75 3.41
N LEU A 49 15.08 5.95 2.98
CA LEU A 49 13.72 6.48 2.98
C LEU A 49 13.41 7.02 1.58
N VAL A 50 12.27 6.63 1.03
CA VAL A 50 11.74 7.20 -0.21
C VAL A 50 10.68 8.21 0.15
N THR A 51 10.71 9.38 -0.47
CA THR A 51 9.76 10.47 -0.24
C THR A 51 9.21 11.02 -1.54
N SER A 52 8.00 11.54 -1.48
CA SER A 52 7.34 12.33 -2.52
C SER A 52 6.84 13.66 -1.95
N SER A 53 6.74 14.68 -2.78
CA SER A 53 6.12 15.96 -2.39
C SER A 53 4.68 16.04 -2.87
N SER A 54 3.92 16.99 -2.32
CA SER A 54 2.54 17.23 -2.73
C SER A 54 2.43 17.87 -4.12
N SER A 55 3.49 18.51 -4.60
CA SER A 55 3.57 19.05 -5.98
C SER A 55 3.90 17.98 -7.01
N GLY A 56 4.44 16.82 -6.56
CA GLY A 56 4.89 15.77 -7.45
C GLY A 56 6.11 16.18 -8.29
N ASP A 57 6.97 17.05 -7.76
CA ASP A 57 8.18 17.52 -8.43
C ASP A 57 9.12 16.35 -8.79
N LYS A 58 9.45 15.54 -7.81
CA LYS A 58 10.31 14.36 -7.93
C LYS A 58 10.11 13.41 -6.78
N LEU A 59 10.58 12.17 -6.95
CA LEU A 59 10.72 11.18 -5.89
C LEU A 59 12.17 11.19 -5.43
N VAL A 60 12.41 11.18 -4.13
CA VAL A 60 13.75 11.22 -3.57
C VAL A 60 14.00 10.01 -2.70
N VAL A 61 15.09 9.28 -2.98
CA VAL A 61 15.61 8.22 -2.11
C VAL A 61 16.75 8.80 -1.29
N SER A 62 16.57 8.90 0.01
CA SER A 62 17.57 9.43 0.95
C SER A 62 18.22 8.32 1.76
N SER A 63 19.54 8.40 1.99
CA SER A 63 20.26 7.54 2.93
C SER A 63 20.11 8.07 4.34
N LEU A 64 19.94 7.15 5.29
CA LEU A 64 19.86 7.43 6.73
C LEU A 64 20.98 6.76 7.52
N LYS A 65 22.08 6.39 6.86
CA LYS A 65 23.26 5.74 7.51
C LYS A 65 24.05 6.71 8.40
N SER A 66 24.01 7.96 8.04
CA SER A 66 24.57 9.10 8.78
C SER A 66 23.54 10.22 8.71
N THR A 67 23.94 11.48 8.65
CA THR A 67 23.01 12.58 8.33
C THR A 67 22.25 12.27 7.03
N PRO A 68 20.94 12.53 6.97
CA PRO A 68 20.12 12.22 5.80
C PRO A 68 20.64 12.92 4.53
N VAL A 69 20.97 12.13 3.49
CA VAL A 69 21.48 12.62 2.22
C VAL A 69 20.70 12.03 1.05
N PRO A 70 20.21 12.86 0.11
CA PRO A 70 19.62 12.37 -1.13
C PRO A 70 20.61 11.55 -1.95
N LEU A 71 20.23 10.34 -2.35
CA LEU A 71 21.07 9.45 -3.17
C LEU A 71 20.58 9.33 -4.61
N VAL A 72 19.27 9.35 -4.78
CA VAL A 72 18.61 9.12 -6.07
C VAL A 72 17.40 10.03 -6.16
N GLU A 73 17.26 10.70 -7.29
CA GLU A 73 16.08 11.45 -7.66
C GLU A 73 15.46 10.80 -8.89
N LEU A 74 14.14 10.61 -8.87
CA LEU A 74 13.38 9.93 -9.92
C LEU A 74 12.11 10.72 -10.23
N GLY A 75 11.59 10.51 -11.43
CA GLY A 75 10.25 10.96 -11.77
C GLY A 75 10.10 12.45 -12.01
N GLU A 76 11.19 13.18 -12.26
CA GLU A 76 11.12 14.60 -12.62
C GLU A 76 10.12 14.81 -13.78
N GLY A 77 9.22 15.75 -13.62
CA GLY A 77 8.14 16.02 -14.58
C GLY A 77 7.00 14.99 -14.63
N LYS A 78 7.05 13.89 -13.83
CA LYS A 78 6.00 12.85 -13.78
C LYS A 78 4.88 13.16 -12.79
N LYS A 79 5.00 14.22 -12.00
CA LYS A 79 3.97 14.66 -11.04
C LYS A 79 3.51 13.59 -10.06
N GLN A 80 4.45 12.81 -9.51
CA GLN A 80 4.18 11.68 -8.63
C GLN A 80 4.11 12.11 -7.18
N THR A 81 2.98 11.83 -6.51
CA THR A 81 2.71 12.27 -5.13
C THR A 81 2.62 11.13 -4.13
N ARG A 82 2.50 9.89 -4.58
CA ARG A 82 2.35 8.69 -3.74
C ARG A 82 3.43 7.68 -4.05
N VAL A 83 3.90 6.99 -3.02
CA VAL A 83 4.99 6.01 -3.13
C VAL A 83 4.74 4.77 -2.28
N CYS A 84 5.17 3.62 -2.78
CA CYS A 84 5.23 2.39 -2.02
C CYS A 84 6.42 1.56 -2.52
N LEU A 85 7.16 0.92 -1.61
CA LEU A 85 8.27 0.03 -1.96
C LEU A 85 7.84 -1.42 -1.93
N SER A 86 8.42 -2.22 -2.82
CA SER A 86 8.36 -3.68 -2.73
C SER A 86 9.06 -4.18 -1.46
N SER A 87 8.75 -5.40 -1.03
CA SER A 87 9.32 -6.00 0.19
C SER A 87 10.84 -6.07 0.16
N SER A 88 11.42 -6.30 -1.02
CA SER A 88 12.87 -6.30 -1.25
C SER A 88 13.47 -4.90 -1.39
N SER A 89 12.65 -3.86 -1.53
CA SER A 89 13.05 -2.49 -1.92
C SER A 89 13.79 -2.40 -3.26
N GLN A 90 13.64 -3.40 -4.14
CA GLN A 90 14.17 -3.33 -5.49
C GLN A 90 13.27 -2.48 -6.39
N PHE A 91 11.97 -2.59 -6.20
CA PHE A 91 10.98 -1.83 -6.96
C PHE A 91 10.29 -0.78 -6.11
N LEU A 92 10.10 0.38 -6.70
CA LEU A 92 9.28 1.46 -6.19
C LEU A 92 8.08 1.62 -7.11
N VAL A 93 6.88 1.67 -6.55
CA VAL A 93 5.69 2.11 -7.27
C VAL A 93 5.34 3.51 -6.85
N SER A 94 4.92 4.34 -7.80
CA SER A 94 4.42 5.68 -7.55
C SER A 94 3.14 5.94 -8.33
N GLY A 95 2.33 6.84 -7.80
CA GLY A 95 1.11 7.34 -8.42
C GLY A 95 0.98 8.84 -8.21
N GLY A 96 0.26 9.53 -9.06
CA GLY A 96 0.15 10.98 -8.91
C GLY A 96 -0.77 11.68 -9.91
N LEU A 97 -0.51 12.97 -10.08
CA LEU A 97 -1.34 13.90 -10.82
C LEU A 97 -1.33 13.68 -12.36
N ASP A 98 -0.43 12.84 -12.86
CA ASP A 98 -0.36 12.45 -14.28
C ASP A 98 -1.27 11.26 -14.62
N HIS A 99 -2.11 10.83 -13.67
CA HIS A 99 -3.08 9.73 -13.80
C HIS A 99 -2.42 8.35 -14.03
N CYS A 100 -1.10 8.27 -13.85
CA CYS A 100 -0.34 7.06 -14.12
C CYS A 100 0.17 6.42 -12.83
N VAL A 101 0.28 5.10 -12.85
CA VAL A 101 1.07 4.35 -11.89
C VAL A 101 2.40 3.99 -12.55
N HIS A 102 3.51 4.44 -11.96
CA HIS A 102 4.85 4.16 -12.45
C HIS A 102 5.55 3.14 -11.58
N LEU A 103 6.16 2.16 -12.22
CA LEU A 103 7.03 1.16 -11.59
C LEU A 103 8.48 1.51 -11.93
N TRP A 104 9.30 1.71 -10.90
CA TRP A 104 10.71 2.08 -11.00
C TRP A 104 11.58 0.95 -10.50
N ASP A 105 12.65 0.62 -11.22
CA ASP A 105 13.71 -0.26 -10.73
C ASP A 105 14.78 0.60 -10.05
N LEU A 106 14.91 0.46 -8.73
CA LEU A 106 15.87 1.23 -7.94
C LEU A 106 17.32 0.79 -8.15
N LYS A 107 17.55 -0.45 -8.65
CA LYS A 107 18.89 -0.93 -8.98
C LYS A 107 19.43 -0.21 -10.22
N THR A 108 18.61 -0.09 -11.25
CA THR A 108 18.98 0.62 -12.50
C THR A 108 18.68 2.11 -12.45
N LYS A 109 17.94 2.57 -11.42
CA LYS A 109 17.47 3.95 -11.25
C LYS A 109 16.64 4.45 -12.44
N ARG A 110 15.87 3.57 -13.07
CA ARG A 110 15.10 3.86 -14.28
C ARG A 110 13.64 3.49 -14.11
N LEU A 111 12.82 4.16 -14.89
CA LEU A 111 11.43 3.78 -15.07
C LEU A 111 11.37 2.41 -15.76
N HIS A 112 10.78 1.43 -15.08
CA HIS A 112 10.57 0.09 -15.62
C HIS A 112 9.29 0.03 -16.44
N ARG A 113 8.19 0.64 -15.95
CA ARG A 113 6.89 0.63 -16.61
C ARG A 113 6.01 1.79 -16.18
N SER A 114 5.12 2.22 -17.09
CA SER A 114 4.01 3.14 -16.82
C SER A 114 2.69 2.44 -17.11
N LEU A 115 1.78 2.47 -16.16
CA LEU A 115 0.44 1.89 -16.22
C LEU A 115 -0.56 3.05 -16.33
N LYS A 116 -1.38 3.07 -17.38
CA LYS A 116 -2.26 4.17 -17.74
C LYS A 116 -3.73 3.75 -17.63
N ASP A 117 -4.09 3.09 -16.54
CA ASP A 117 -5.42 2.49 -16.38
C ASP A 117 -6.40 3.42 -15.65
N HIS A 118 -5.90 4.49 -15.00
CA HIS A 118 -6.73 5.50 -14.36
C HIS A 118 -7.05 6.66 -15.29
N ARG A 119 -8.26 7.20 -15.14
CA ARG A 119 -8.75 8.36 -15.90
C ARG A 119 -8.46 9.68 -15.18
N GLU A 120 -8.21 9.60 -13.88
CA GLU A 120 -7.97 10.73 -13.00
C GLU A 120 -6.78 10.48 -12.09
N GLU A 121 -6.45 11.44 -11.22
CA GLU A 121 -5.29 11.41 -10.33
C GLU A 121 -5.24 10.15 -9.48
N VAL A 122 -4.07 9.53 -9.41
CA VAL A 122 -3.81 8.38 -8.55
C VAL A 122 -3.49 8.87 -7.15
N THR A 123 -4.35 8.55 -6.20
CA THR A 123 -4.29 9.04 -4.82
C THR A 123 -3.62 8.07 -3.84
N CYS A 124 -3.51 6.80 -4.21
CA CYS A 124 -2.92 5.79 -3.35
C CYS A 124 -2.41 4.59 -4.17
N VAL A 125 -1.33 3.98 -3.69
CA VAL A 125 -0.70 2.79 -4.26
C VAL A 125 -0.23 1.86 -3.14
N SER A 126 -0.28 0.55 -3.36
CA SER A 126 0.17 -0.46 -2.41
C SER A 126 0.64 -1.72 -3.12
N PHE A 127 1.76 -2.32 -2.68
CA PHE A 127 2.12 -3.69 -3.02
C PHE A 127 1.37 -4.68 -2.13
N ASN A 128 1.15 -5.89 -2.64
CA ASN A 128 0.74 -7.01 -1.80
C ASN A 128 1.96 -7.67 -1.12
N SER A 129 1.70 -8.60 -0.19
CA SER A 129 2.74 -9.19 0.68
C SER A 129 3.86 -9.96 -0.04
N ASN A 130 3.64 -10.42 -1.27
CA ASN A 130 4.62 -11.15 -2.07
C ASN A 130 5.07 -10.39 -3.34
N ASP A 131 4.78 -9.11 -3.42
CA ASP A 131 5.15 -8.22 -4.52
C ASP A 131 4.64 -8.67 -5.91
N SER A 132 3.59 -9.50 -5.98
CA SER A 132 3.04 -9.98 -7.25
C SER A 132 1.98 -9.06 -7.85
N PHE A 133 1.38 -8.19 -7.04
CA PHE A 133 0.35 -7.24 -7.44
C PHE A 133 0.62 -5.85 -6.86
N ILE A 134 0.22 -4.85 -7.62
CA ILE A 134 0.07 -3.46 -7.19
C ILE A 134 -1.42 -3.15 -7.19
N ALA A 135 -1.93 -2.59 -6.10
CA ALA A 135 -3.24 -1.96 -6.04
C ALA A 135 -3.07 -0.45 -6.14
N SER A 136 -3.94 0.21 -6.89
CA SER A 136 -3.99 1.66 -7.00
C SER A 136 -5.42 2.16 -6.93
N GLY A 137 -5.59 3.35 -6.40
CA GLY A 137 -6.88 4.05 -6.30
C GLY A 137 -6.76 5.48 -6.81
N SER A 138 -7.87 6.04 -7.29
CA SER A 138 -7.91 7.36 -7.92
C SER A 138 -9.02 8.25 -7.39
N THR A 139 -8.99 9.52 -7.80
CA THR A 139 -10.05 10.50 -7.50
C THR A 139 -11.37 10.18 -8.18
N SER A 140 -11.40 9.37 -9.25
CA SER A 140 -12.64 8.90 -9.87
C SER A 140 -13.42 7.89 -9.02
N GLY A 141 -12.82 7.35 -7.96
CA GLY A 141 -13.40 6.27 -7.15
C GLY A 141 -13.01 4.87 -7.64
N ASP A 142 -12.18 4.78 -8.66
CA ASP A 142 -11.75 3.53 -9.24
C ASP A 142 -10.55 2.94 -8.49
N LEU A 143 -10.60 1.63 -8.30
CA LEU A 143 -9.50 0.77 -7.87
C LEU A 143 -9.06 -0.09 -9.05
N VAL A 144 -7.76 -0.28 -9.22
CA VAL A 144 -7.18 -1.16 -10.24
C VAL A 144 -6.11 -2.04 -9.60
N LEU A 145 -6.09 -3.32 -9.98
CA LEU A 145 -5.06 -4.28 -9.59
C LEU A 145 -4.18 -4.59 -10.80
N HIS A 146 -2.88 -4.40 -10.64
CA HIS A 146 -1.88 -4.64 -11.68
C HIS A 146 -1.04 -5.86 -11.32
N SER A 147 -1.14 -6.92 -12.11
CA SER A 147 -0.29 -8.10 -11.92
C SER A 147 1.10 -7.85 -12.50
N LEU A 148 2.11 -8.01 -11.66
CA LEU A 148 3.52 -7.93 -12.09
C LEU A 148 3.99 -9.21 -12.76
N THR A 149 3.30 -10.33 -12.54
CA THR A 149 3.62 -11.63 -13.13
C THR A 149 3.11 -11.75 -14.55
N THR A 150 1.84 -11.37 -14.78
CA THR A 150 1.20 -11.46 -16.10
C THR A 150 1.28 -10.18 -16.91
N ASN A 151 1.70 -9.08 -16.29
CA ASN A 151 1.71 -7.74 -16.85
C ASN A 151 0.32 -7.22 -17.29
N GLN A 152 -0.73 -7.72 -16.65
CA GLN A 152 -2.10 -7.34 -16.95
C GLN A 152 -2.70 -6.55 -15.79
N SER A 153 -3.56 -5.60 -16.15
CA SER A 153 -4.38 -4.85 -15.20
C SER A 153 -5.79 -5.42 -15.14
N SER A 154 -6.42 -5.35 -13.98
CA SER A 154 -7.83 -5.66 -13.82
C SER A 154 -8.70 -4.63 -14.54
N LYS A 155 -9.98 -4.95 -14.72
CA LYS A 155 -10.98 -3.90 -14.93
C LYS A 155 -11.07 -3.02 -13.68
N ALA A 156 -11.42 -1.76 -13.85
CA ALA A 156 -11.66 -0.87 -12.73
C ALA A 156 -12.88 -1.36 -11.93
N PHE A 157 -12.75 -1.32 -10.61
CA PHE A 157 -13.81 -1.57 -9.63
C PHE A 157 -13.68 -0.51 -8.53
N GLY A 158 -14.55 -0.43 -7.55
CA GLY A 158 -14.37 0.54 -6.47
C GLY A 158 -15.67 1.07 -5.88
N HIS A 159 -15.61 2.25 -5.26
CA HIS A 159 -16.70 2.87 -4.52
C HIS A 159 -17.79 3.51 -5.42
N GLY A 160 -17.63 3.49 -6.74
CA GLY A 160 -18.52 4.14 -7.70
C GLY A 160 -18.03 5.53 -8.11
N SER A 161 -18.70 6.10 -9.10
CA SER A 161 -18.31 7.38 -9.70
C SER A 161 -18.34 8.52 -8.70
N ASN A 162 -17.35 9.41 -8.75
CA ASN A 162 -17.21 10.58 -7.91
C ASN A 162 -17.08 10.30 -6.40
N GLN A 163 -16.46 9.16 -6.05
CA GLN A 163 -16.13 8.82 -4.67
C GLN A 163 -14.60 8.69 -4.55
N PRO A 164 -13.83 9.78 -4.49
CA PRO A 164 -12.38 9.75 -4.42
C PRO A 164 -11.87 8.75 -3.37
N ILE A 165 -10.95 7.90 -3.77
CA ILE A 165 -10.26 7.00 -2.85
C ILE A 165 -9.13 7.78 -2.20
N HIS A 166 -9.11 7.87 -0.87
CA HIS A 166 -8.08 8.59 -0.14
C HIS A 166 -6.93 7.69 0.32
N ASP A 167 -7.24 6.47 0.69
CA ASP A 167 -6.22 5.48 1.03
C ASP A 167 -6.69 4.06 0.69
N LEU A 168 -5.76 3.21 0.36
CA LEU A 168 -5.95 1.77 0.19
C LEU A 168 -4.75 1.01 0.73
N LYS A 169 -5.01 -0.19 1.23
CA LYS A 169 -3.96 -1.10 1.68
C LYS A 169 -4.31 -2.53 1.30
N LEU A 170 -3.30 -3.27 0.85
CA LEU A 170 -3.36 -4.73 0.78
C LEU A 170 -2.89 -5.31 2.12
N SER A 171 -3.63 -6.27 2.66
CA SER A 171 -3.24 -6.92 3.91
C SER A 171 -1.97 -7.75 3.72
N LEU A 172 -1.01 -7.58 4.63
CA LEU A 172 0.23 -8.36 4.60
C LEU A 172 0.04 -9.79 5.14
N LEU A 173 -0.96 -10.01 5.98
CA LEU A 173 -1.26 -11.30 6.60
C LEU A 173 -2.29 -12.09 5.78
N LYS A 174 -3.38 -11.47 5.37
CA LYS A 174 -4.44 -12.08 4.57
C LYS A 174 -4.30 -11.65 3.11
N ARG A 175 -3.65 -12.49 2.31
CA ARG A 175 -3.16 -12.17 0.95
C ARG A 175 -4.22 -11.68 -0.04
N SER A 176 -5.47 -12.10 0.12
CA SER A 176 -6.58 -11.70 -0.77
C SER A 176 -7.36 -10.49 -0.28
N LEU A 177 -6.99 -9.91 0.86
CA LEU A 177 -7.76 -8.82 1.44
C LEU A 177 -7.18 -7.47 1.06
N LEU A 178 -8.02 -6.66 0.42
CA LEU A 178 -7.79 -5.25 0.13
C LEU A 178 -8.78 -4.42 0.94
N GLY A 179 -8.36 -3.34 1.52
CA GLY A 179 -9.22 -2.33 2.13
C GLY A 179 -9.04 -0.98 1.45
N SER A 180 -10.12 -0.22 1.35
CA SER A 180 -10.10 1.14 0.83
C SER A 180 -11.01 2.06 1.64
N VAL A 181 -10.69 3.34 1.64
CA VAL A 181 -11.48 4.39 2.29
C VAL A 181 -11.66 5.56 1.32
N SER A 182 -12.86 6.15 1.32
CA SER A 182 -13.26 7.15 0.32
C SER A 182 -13.74 8.47 0.93
N ASP A 183 -14.00 9.42 0.04
CA ASP A 183 -14.51 10.75 0.38
C ASP A 183 -15.89 10.72 1.03
N SER A 184 -16.74 9.73 0.69
CA SER A 184 -18.03 9.52 1.38
C SER A 184 -17.90 9.11 2.85
N GLY A 185 -16.68 8.78 3.31
CA GLY A 185 -16.44 8.24 4.64
C GLY A 185 -16.74 6.75 4.75
N SER A 186 -17.06 6.06 3.65
CA SER A 186 -17.22 4.61 3.64
C SER A 186 -15.87 3.89 3.62
N VAL A 187 -15.81 2.76 4.30
CA VAL A 187 -14.69 1.83 4.31
C VAL A 187 -15.16 0.52 3.69
N VAL A 188 -14.46 0.04 2.68
CA VAL A 188 -14.85 -1.18 1.97
C VAL A 188 -13.72 -2.19 1.98
N LEU A 189 -14.07 -3.44 2.26
CA LEU A 189 -13.20 -4.60 2.17
C LEU A 189 -13.49 -5.34 0.86
N TRP A 190 -12.45 -5.68 0.11
CA TRP A 190 -12.50 -6.33 -1.18
C TRP A 190 -11.72 -7.63 -1.17
N ASP A 191 -12.18 -8.60 -1.94
CA ASP A 191 -11.35 -9.75 -2.33
C ASP A 191 -10.53 -9.36 -3.57
N SER A 192 -9.22 -9.24 -3.41
CA SER A 192 -8.32 -8.87 -4.49
C SER A 192 -8.24 -9.92 -5.63
N ASN A 193 -8.58 -11.18 -5.38
CA ASN A 193 -8.58 -12.22 -6.41
C ASN A 193 -9.79 -12.10 -7.34
N THR A 194 -10.96 -11.85 -6.75
CA THR A 194 -12.23 -11.78 -7.50
C THR A 194 -12.66 -10.35 -7.81
N GLN A 195 -12.01 -9.33 -7.21
CA GLN A 195 -12.33 -7.91 -7.31
C GLN A 195 -13.76 -7.58 -6.83
N LYS A 196 -14.33 -8.46 -6.00
CA LYS A 196 -15.66 -8.29 -5.44
C LYS A 196 -15.60 -7.66 -4.07
N GLU A 197 -16.58 -6.86 -3.78
CA GLU A 197 -16.80 -6.36 -2.44
C GLU A 197 -17.14 -7.52 -1.50
N LEU A 198 -16.40 -7.58 -0.39
CA LEU A 198 -16.67 -8.49 0.71
C LEU A 198 -17.61 -7.88 1.73
N HIS A 199 -17.43 -6.59 2.02
CA HIS A 199 -18.25 -5.84 2.94
C HIS A 199 -17.97 -4.34 2.86
N GLY A 200 -19.02 -3.52 2.85
CA GLY A 200 -18.99 -2.07 2.98
C GLY A 200 -19.44 -1.64 4.37
N PHE A 201 -18.65 -0.78 5.01
CA PHE A 201 -19.04 -0.06 6.21
C PHE A 201 -19.48 1.33 5.80
N ASP A 202 -20.73 1.44 5.37
CA ASP A 202 -21.32 2.71 4.99
C ASP A 202 -21.39 3.66 6.18
N CYS A 203 -21.11 4.94 5.94
CA CYS A 203 -21.11 5.96 6.99
C CYS A 203 -20.21 5.62 8.19
N ALA A 204 -19.15 4.86 7.99
CA ALA A 204 -18.13 4.60 9.01
C ALA A 204 -17.57 5.92 9.57
N HIS A 205 -17.35 6.87 8.67
CA HIS A 205 -17.04 8.25 8.97
C HIS A 205 -18.14 9.19 8.48
N LYS A 206 -18.37 10.29 9.21
CA LYS A 206 -19.32 11.35 8.85
C LYS A 206 -18.69 12.46 7.99
N ALA A 207 -17.43 12.31 7.61
CA ALA A 207 -16.64 13.17 6.76
C ALA A 207 -15.63 12.28 6.00
N PRO A 208 -14.87 12.79 5.03
CA PRO A 208 -13.90 11.99 4.30
C PRO A 208 -13.02 11.11 5.19
N GLY A 209 -12.98 9.83 4.87
CA GLY A 209 -12.01 8.91 5.45
C GLY A 209 -10.64 9.13 4.79
N THR A 210 -9.59 9.23 5.58
CA THR A 210 -8.29 9.74 5.12
C THR A 210 -7.16 8.73 5.21
N GLY A 211 -7.31 7.70 6.02
CA GLY A 211 -6.27 6.70 6.19
C GLY A 211 -6.83 5.35 6.63
N LEU A 212 -6.12 4.30 6.24
CA LEU A 212 -6.45 2.93 6.55
C LEU A 212 -5.17 2.14 6.88
N ALA A 213 -5.24 1.28 7.89
CA ALA A 213 -4.14 0.39 8.25
C ALA A 213 -4.66 -0.98 8.67
N PHE A 214 -3.99 -2.03 8.20
CA PHE A 214 -4.18 -3.40 8.71
C PHE A 214 -3.20 -3.68 9.84
N SER A 215 -3.64 -4.41 10.85
CA SER A 215 -2.76 -4.83 11.94
C SER A 215 -1.63 -5.74 11.43
N PRO A 216 -0.38 -5.49 11.84
CA PRO A 216 0.74 -6.37 11.52
C PRO A 216 0.76 -7.66 12.36
N ALA A 217 -0.06 -7.75 13.41
CA ALA A 217 -0.11 -8.88 14.34
C ALA A 217 -1.39 -9.72 14.23
N SER A 218 -2.47 -9.16 13.65
CA SER A 218 -3.77 -9.86 13.50
C SER A 218 -4.34 -9.66 12.10
N GLU A 219 -4.68 -10.73 11.42
CA GLU A 219 -5.35 -10.68 10.11
C GLU A 219 -6.81 -10.21 10.20
N LEU A 220 -7.35 -10.14 11.43
CA LEU A 220 -8.75 -9.78 11.67
C LEU A 220 -8.96 -8.28 11.91
N LEU A 221 -7.91 -7.53 12.23
CA LEU A 221 -8.04 -6.15 12.67
C LEU A 221 -7.62 -5.17 11.57
N VAL A 222 -8.53 -4.27 11.23
CA VAL A 222 -8.27 -3.10 10.38
C VAL A 222 -8.78 -1.84 11.07
N VAL A 223 -8.10 -0.71 10.82
CA VAL A 223 -8.43 0.59 11.41
C VAL A 223 -8.50 1.62 10.31
N SER A 224 -9.50 2.51 10.38
CA SER A 224 -9.58 3.72 9.56
C SER A 224 -9.61 4.98 10.41
N VAL A 225 -9.20 6.09 9.80
CA VAL A 225 -9.29 7.43 10.38
C VAL A 225 -9.92 8.40 9.40
N GLY A 226 -10.54 9.47 9.90
CA GLY A 226 -11.21 10.44 9.04
C GLY A 226 -11.21 11.86 9.58
N LEU A 227 -11.65 12.79 8.73
CA LEU A 227 -11.78 14.20 9.08
C LEU A 227 -12.89 14.47 10.13
N ASP A 228 -13.75 13.49 10.38
CA ASP A 228 -14.75 13.50 11.46
C ASP A 228 -14.16 13.29 12.85
N LYS A 229 -12.83 13.29 12.97
CA LYS A 229 -12.06 13.10 14.21
C LYS A 229 -12.19 11.70 14.81
N LYS A 230 -12.58 10.70 14.03
CA LYS A 230 -12.75 9.33 14.52
C LYS A 230 -11.61 8.43 14.08
N ILE A 231 -11.29 7.50 14.97
CA ILE A 231 -10.54 6.27 14.71
C ILE A 231 -11.56 5.14 14.85
N VAL A 232 -11.74 4.34 13.82
CA VAL A 232 -12.71 3.24 13.82
C VAL A 232 -11.97 1.92 13.61
N CYS A 233 -12.19 0.97 14.50
CA CYS A 233 -11.59 -0.38 14.45
C CYS A 233 -12.65 -1.38 13.99
N TYR A 234 -12.28 -2.27 13.08
CA TYR A 234 -13.18 -3.26 12.49
C TYR A 234 -12.60 -4.67 12.61
N ASP A 235 -13.48 -5.64 12.77
CA ASP A 235 -13.15 -7.06 12.58
C ASP A 235 -13.49 -7.45 11.13
N THR A 236 -12.47 -7.93 10.40
CA THR A 236 -12.60 -8.32 8.99
C THR A 236 -13.34 -9.65 8.81
N ALA A 237 -13.40 -10.52 9.82
CA ALA A 237 -14.08 -11.82 9.75
C ALA A 237 -15.57 -11.69 10.07
N SER A 238 -15.89 -11.09 11.22
CA SER A 238 -17.27 -10.85 11.62
C SER A 238 -17.94 -9.67 10.90
N ARG A 239 -17.14 -8.82 10.24
CA ARG A 239 -17.58 -7.65 9.47
C ARG A 239 -18.35 -6.64 10.32
N ILE A 240 -17.87 -6.41 11.52
CA ILE A 240 -18.47 -5.47 12.48
C ILE A 240 -17.50 -4.38 12.88
N VAL A 241 -18.04 -3.25 13.33
CA VAL A 241 -17.29 -2.21 14.01
C VAL A 241 -17.06 -2.65 15.45
N LEU A 242 -15.78 -2.84 15.83
CA LEU A 242 -15.39 -3.22 17.17
C LEU A 242 -15.40 -2.03 18.13
N ARG A 243 -14.91 -0.88 17.65
CA ARG A 243 -14.69 0.29 18.48
C ARG A 243 -14.59 1.55 17.66
N SER A 244 -15.07 2.66 18.20
CA SER A 244 -14.86 4.02 17.68
C SER A 244 -14.27 4.89 18.78
N ILE A 245 -13.14 5.55 18.48
CA ILE A 245 -12.44 6.47 19.39
C ILE A 245 -12.50 7.86 18.75
N ARG A 246 -12.81 8.88 19.55
CA ARG A 246 -12.84 10.28 19.09
C ARG A 246 -11.55 11.00 19.51
N ALA A 247 -10.90 11.63 18.55
CA ALA A 247 -9.76 12.52 18.77
C ALA A 247 -10.21 14.00 18.86
N ASP A 248 -9.29 14.87 19.26
CA ASP A 248 -9.57 16.31 19.41
C ASP A 248 -9.60 17.06 18.07
N SER A 249 -8.89 16.57 17.06
CA SER A 249 -8.76 17.20 15.75
C SER A 249 -8.99 16.22 14.59
N PRO A 250 -9.33 16.73 13.39
CA PRO A 250 -9.44 15.88 12.19
C PRO A 250 -8.15 15.11 11.94
N LEU A 251 -8.29 13.85 11.57
CA LEU A 251 -7.20 12.90 11.37
C LEU A 251 -6.85 12.75 9.89
N THR A 252 -5.59 12.52 9.57
CA THR A 252 -5.07 12.50 8.20
C THR A 252 -4.28 11.25 7.84
N SER A 253 -3.74 10.55 8.82
CA SER A 253 -2.92 9.36 8.60
C SER A 253 -2.96 8.44 9.83
N VAL A 254 -2.72 7.15 9.61
CA VAL A 254 -2.69 6.13 10.66
C VAL A 254 -1.67 5.05 10.34
N ASP A 255 -1.00 4.55 11.35
CA ASP A 255 -0.20 3.33 11.28
C ASP A 255 -0.27 2.56 12.59
N PHE A 256 -0.11 1.24 12.52
CA PHE A 256 0.01 0.39 13.70
C PHE A 256 1.43 0.39 14.25
N THR A 257 1.56 0.28 15.56
CA THR A 257 2.85 -0.10 16.16
C THR A 257 3.29 -1.48 15.62
N PRO A 258 4.60 -1.73 15.50
CA PRO A 258 5.10 -2.99 14.91
C PRO A 258 4.64 -4.27 15.61
N ASP A 259 4.29 -4.18 16.89
CA ASP A 259 3.72 -5.27 17.70
C ASP A 259 2.19 -5.42 17.56
N GLY A 260 1.54 -4.45 16.88
CA GLY A 260 0.10 -4.43 16.66
C GLY A 260 -0.74 -4.06 17.90
N THR A 261 -0.12 -3.65 19.01
CA THR A 261 -0.83 -3.32 20.25
C THR A 261 -1.30 -1.88 20.31
N GLY A 262 -0.72 -1.01 19.51
CA GLY A 262 -1.02 0.42 19.51
C GLY A 262 -1.17 1.01 18.13
N LEU A 263 -1.57 2.28 18.11
CA LEU A 263 -1.71 3.10 16.92
C LEU A 263 -0.98 4.43 17.09
N VAL A 264 -0.47 4.94 15.97
CA VAL A 264 -0.12 6.34 15.81
C VAL A 264 -1.06 6.95 14.77
N VAL A 265 -1.62 8.12 15.07
CA VAL A 265 -2.49 8.84 14.14
C VAL A 265 -2.03 10.29 14.02
N GLY A 266 -2.00 10.77 12.78
CA GLY A 266 -1.65 12.14 12.42
C GLY A 266 -2.88 13.01 12.27
N SER A 267 -2.74 14.30 12.51
CA SER A 267 -3.84 15.24 12.42
C SER A 267 -3.57 16.41 11.48
N THR A 268 -4.63 17.11 11.11
CA THR A 268 -4.57 18.36 10.34
C THR A 268 -3.81 19.48 11.06
N GLN A 269 -3.71 19.40 12.40
CA GLN A 269 -3.01 20.39 13.23
C GLN A 269 -1.53 20.05 13.45
N GLY A 270 -0.97 19.10 12.72
CA GLY A 270 0.44 18.72 12.85
C GLY A 270 0.77 17.93 14.10
N LYS A 271 -0.21 17.40 14.82
CA LYS A 271 -0.03 16.59 16.00
C LYS A 271 -0.05 15.10 15.67
N ILE A 272 0.74 14.32 16.38
CA ILE A 272 0.71 12.85 16.40
C ILE A 272 0.13 12.41 17.74
N TYR A 273 -0.88 11.57 17.69
CA TYR A 273 -1.52 10.92 18.83
C TYR A 273 -1.10 9.46 18.88
N GLN A 274 -0.70 8.99 20.05
CA GLN A 274 -0.43 7.57 20.29
C GLN A 274 -1.55 6.96 21.12
N TYR A 275 -2.01 5.78 20.75
CA TYR A 275 -3.05 5.03 21.46
C TYR A 275 -2.58 3.62 21.76
N ASP A 276 -2.88 3.11 22.95
CA ASP A 276 -2.81 1.69 23.30
C ASP A 276 -4.21 1.09 23.11
N LEU A 277 -4.36 0.18 22.16
CA LEU A 277 -5.66 -0.43 21.83
C LEU A 277 -6.20 -1.34 22.93
N ARG A 278 -5.36 -1.78 23.87
CA ARG A 278 -5.75 -2.67 24.97
C ARG A 278 -6.47 -1.94 26.11
N ASN A 279 -6.13 -0.69 26.37
CA ASN A 279 -6.43 -0.06 27.66
C ASN A 279 -7.30 1.19 27.60
N SER A 280 -7.30 2.00 26.54
CA SER A 280 -7.89 3.35 26.63
C SER A 280 -8.50 3.85 25.33
N SER A 281 -9.52 4.74 25.48
CA SER A 281 -10.01 5.62 24.41
C SER A 281 -9.29 6.95 24.36
N THR A 282 -8.43 7.22 25.34
CA THR A 282 -7.63 8.45 25.39
C THR A 282 -6.23 8.17 24.83
N PRO A 283 -5.60 9.15 24.18
CA PRO A 283 -4.24 8.97 23.70
C PRO A 283 -3.28 8.84 24.89
N THR A 284 -2.36 7.90 24.80
CA THR A 284 -1.27 7.72 25.78
C THR A 284 -0.26 8.85 25.70
N ARG A 285 -0.13 9.45 24.51
CA ARG A 285 0.77 10.58 24.25
C ARG A 285 0.27 11.44 23.10
N ILE A 286 0.54 12.74 23.18
CA ILE A 286 0.31 13.71 22.12
C ILE A 286 1.62 14.46 21.86
N THR A 287 2.09 14.46 20.62
CA THR A 287 3.35 15.08 20.19
C THR A 287 3.10 16.11 19.11
N GLY A 288 3.57 17.35 19.26
CA GLY A 288 3.60 18.34 18.19
C GLY A 288 4.69 17.99 17.19
N ALA A 289 4.30 17.57 15.99
CA ALA A 289 5.23 17.05 15.00
C ALA A 289 5.52 18.03 13.87
N HIS A 290 4.51 18.71 13.37
CA HIS A 290 4.62 19.56 12.17
C HIS A 290 3.88 20.87 12.35
N LYS A 291 4.28 21.89 11.57
CA LYS A 291 3.56 23.18 11.50
C LYS A 291 2.33 23.08 10.58
N THR A 292 2.29 22.08 9.72
CA THR A 292 1.20 21.76 8.79
C THR A 292 0.57 20.43 9.17
N SER A 293 -0.42 19.97 8.41
CA SER A 293 -0.99 18.64 8.57
C SER A 293 0.08 17.56 8.51
N VAL A 294 -0.07 16.53 9.35
CA VAL A 294 0.71 15.29 9.21
C VAL A 294 0.18 14.55 7.99
N THR A 295 0.99 14.42 6.95
CA THR A 295 0.56 13.83 5.67
C THR A 295 0.75 12.31 5.62
N CYS A 296 1.76 11.79 6.32
CA CYS A 296 2.04 10.36 6.40
C CYS A 296 2.69 10.00 7.74
N LEU A 297 2.36 8.83 8.25
CA LEU A 297 3.01 8.16 9.38
C LEU A 297 3.38 6.75 8.96
N ARG A 298 4.61 6.30 9.31
CA ARG A 298 5.01 4.93 9.04
C ARG A 298 6.12 4.48 9.96
N PHE A 299 5.90 3.33 10.61
CA PHE A 299 6.96 2.65 11.34
C PHE A 299 7.95 1.99 10.39
N GLN A 300 9.19 1.88 10.83
CA GLN A 300 10.20 1.07 10.13
C GLN A 300 9.81 -0.41 10.16
N SER A 301 10.28 -1.17 9.17
CA SER A 301 10.03 -2.60 9.09
C SER A 301 10.80 -3.35 10.19
N ASN A 302 10.15 -4.32 10.87
CA ASN A 302 10.83 -5.23 11.78
C ASN A 302 11.69 -6.23 11.00
N THR A 303 12.99 -5.99 10.91
CA THR A 303 13.96 -6.87 10.22
C THR A 303 14.12 -8.22 10.89
N SER A 304 13.71 -8.37 12.16
CA SER A 304 13.86 -9.61 12.95
C SER A 304 12.92 -10.76 12.55
N ARG A 305 11.82 -10.51 11.83
CA ARG A 305 10.84 -11.55 11.45
C ARG A 305 11.22 -12.39 10.21
N HIS A 306 12.26 -12.06 9.46
CA HIS A 306 12.65 -12.80 8.26
C HIS A 306 13.87 -13.72 8.43
N LYS A 307 14.33 -13.97 9.64
CA LYS A 307 15.18 -15.13 9.88
C LYS A 307 14.27 -16.35 9.95
N SER A 308 13.89 -16.88 8.77
CA SER A 308 13.34 -18.23 8.67
C SER A 308 14.30 -19.14 9.39
N SER A 309 13.83 -19.78 10.44
CA SER A 309 14.49 -20.90 11.08
C SER A 309 14.69 -22.00 10.01
N LYS A 310 15.85 -21.98 9.34
CA LYS A 310 16.37 -23.18 8.71
C LYS A 310 16.67 -24.13 9.87
N LEU A 311 15.71 -24.96 10.22
CA LEU A 311 15.98 -26.19 10.96
C LEU A 311 16.98 -26.97 10.13
N GLY A 312 18.25 -26.89 10.54
CA GLY A 312 19.30 -27.77 10.04
C GLY A 312 18.92 -29.21 10.40
N PRO A 313 19.29 -30.19 9.57
CA PRO A 313 19.00 -31.59 9.86
C PRO A 313 19.68 -31.98 11.16
N THR A 314 18.89 -32.34 12.17
CA THR A 314 19.33 -32.89 13.45
C THR A 314 20.08 -34.19 13.17
N LYS A 315 21.38 -34.20 13.35
CA LYS A 315 22.19 -35.41 13.37
C LYS A 315 21.73 -36.27 14.59
N ILE A 316 21.01 -37.31 14.31
CA ILE A 316 20.70 -38.34 15.30
C ILE A 316 22.00 -39.11 15.54
N SER A 317 22.63 -38.90 16.68
CA SER A 317 23.73 -39.72 17.16
C SER A 317 23.18 -41.06 17.61
N SER A 318 23.52 -42.12 16.88
CA SER A 318 23.26 -43.50 17.24
C SER A 318 24.19 -43.94 18.38
N THR A 319 23.67 -44.07 19.58
CA THR A 319 24.29 -44.80 20.66
C THR A 319 24.09 -46.31 20.44
N LYS A 320 25.20 -47.03 20.24
CA LYS A 320 25.28 -48.48 20.22
C LYS A 320 24.87 -49.05 21.57
N ARG A 321 23.94 -50.01 21.58
CA ARG A 321 23.83 -51.04 22.62
C ARG A 321 23.79 -52.42 21.98
N SER A 322 24.77 -53.20 22.33
CA SER A 322 24.94 -54.61 22.02
C SER A 322 23.97 -55.47 22.85
N SER A 323 23.39 -56.51 22.25
CA SER A 323 23.48 -57.92 22.70
C SER A 323 22.42 -58.80 22.08
N THR A 324 22.93 -59.85 21.56
CA THR A 324 22.67 -61.29 21.61
C THR A 324 21.71 -61.95 20.64
N ARG A 325 22.35 -62.93 19.98
CA ARG A 325 21.86 -63.95 19.07
C ARG A 325 20.65 -64.71 19.59
N VAL A 326 19.75 -65.13 18.67
CA VAL A 326 19.41 -66.60 18.52
C VAL A 326 18.92 -66.78 17.07
N SER A 327 19.38 -67.90 16.50
CA SER A 327 19.24 -68.48 15.19
C SER A 327 17.87 -69.13 14.93
N SER A 328 17.40 -69.14 13.67
CA SER A 328 17.08 -70.39 12.94
C SER A 328 16.37 -70.11 11.59
N SER A 329 17.02 -70.68 10.57
CA SER A 329 16.57 -71.50 9.43
C SER A 329 15.72 -70.85 8.31
N GLN A 330 16.39 -70.87 7.15
CA GLN A 330 15.90 -70.92 5.76
C GLN A 330 15.03 -72.17 5.45
N PRO A 331 14.35 -72.26 4.24
CA PRO A 331 14.95 -72.18 2.93
C PRO A 331 14.08 -71.52 1.80
N ASP A 332 14.80 -71.11 0.74
CA ASP A 332 14.40 -70.88 -0.65
C ASP A 332 13.86 -72.11 -1.37
N PRO A 333 13.22 -72.03 -2.60
CA PRO A 333 13.83 -71.50 -3.83
C PRO A 333 12.87 -70.80 -4.84
N GLY A 334 13.45 -70.10 -5.84
CA GLY A 334 12.84 -69.53 -7.02
C GLY A 334 12.44 -70.53 -8.12
N PRO A 335 12.20 -70.19 -9.39
CA PRO A 335 13.02 -69.35 -10.30
C PRO A 335 12.25 -68.50 -11.37
N TYR A 336 13.02 -67.74 -12.12
CA TYR A 336 12.84 -66.98 -13.37
C TYR A 336 12.08 -67.68 -14.54
N PRO A 337 11.69 -66.98 -15.71
CA PRO A 337 12.53 -66.06 -16.49
C PRO A 337 11.83 -64.86 -17.18
N GLY A 338 12.61 -63.89 -17.66
CA GLY A 338 12.22 -62.92 -18.68
C GLY A 338 12.22 -63.47 -20.13
N PRO A 339 12.08 -62.66 -21.16
CA PRO A 339 13.06 -61.69 -21.65
C PRO A 339 12.51 -60.43 -22.40
N THR A 340 13.37 -59.45 -22.60
CA THR A 340 13.37 -58.41 -23.66
C THR A 340 13.40 -59.01 -25.08
N PRO A 341 13.26 -58.25 -26.26
CA PRO A 341 14.04 -57.07 -26.58
C PRO A 341 13.43 -56.07 -27.64
N HIS A 342 14.18 -54.91 -27.75
CA HIS A 342 14.49 -54.13 -28.97
C HIS A 342 13.44 -53.44 -29.83
N ARG A 343 13.60 -52.14 -30.09
CA ARG A 343 14.28 -51.59 -31.29
C ARG A 343 14.41 -50.08 -31.26
N GLN A 344 15.63 -49.60 -31.47
CA GLN A 344 16.03 -48.29 -31.99
C GLN A 344 15.58 -48.06 -33.44
N VAL A 345 15.44 -46.82 -33.88
CA VAL A 345 15.92 -46.22 -35.14
C VAL A 345 15.74 -44.70 -34.98
N THR A 346 16.74 -43.92 -34.80
CA THR A 346 17.65 -43.10 -35.60
C THR A 346 17.08 -42.23 -36.70
N SER A 347 17.55 -40.91 -36.59
CA SER A 347 18.00 -39.96 -37.64
C SER A 347 16.91 -39.16 -38.34
N THR A 348 17.06 -37.91 -38.74
CA THR A 348 18.18 -37.01 -39.06
C THR A 348 17.61 -35.62 -39.35
N ALA A 349 18.25 -34.58 -38.88
CA ALA A 349 18.84 -33.44 -39.58
C ALA A 349 18.08 -32.66 -40.66
N GLY A 350 18.20 -31.32 -40.57
CA GLY A 350 18.02 -30.30 -41.61
C GLY A 350 17.26 -29.10 -41.02
N GLY A 351 17.77 -27.99 -40.73
CA GLY A 351 18.74 -27.09 -41.33
C GLY A 351 18.06 -26.17 -42.34
N ALA A 352 17.82 -24.91 -41.97
CA ALA A 352 18.05 -23.79 -42.88
C ALA A 352 17.58 -22.46 -42.27
N ASP A 353 18.50 -21.54 -42.30
CA ASP A 353 18.42 -20.10 -42.09
C ASP A 353 17.42 -19.43 -43.04
N ALA A 354 16.85 -18.32 -42.60
CA ALA A 354 16.57 -17.18 -43.48
C ALA A 354 16.44 -15.87 -42.64
N ASP A 355 17.53 -15.11 -42.71
CA ASP A 355 17.54 -13.65 -42.58
C ASP A 355 16.57 -13.00 -43.56
N VAL A 356 15.85 -11.98 -43.13
CA VAL A 356 15.41 -10.87 -44.01
C VAL A 356 15.37 -9.57 -43.18
N MET A 357 16.44 -8.83 -43.23
CA MET A 357 16.68 -7.46 -43.71
C MET A 357 15.57 -6.42 -43.51
N PHE A 358 16.04 -5.38 -42.78
CA PHE A 358 15.66 -3.97 -42.81
C PHE A 358 15.24 -3.42 -44.17
N ARG A 359 14.25 -2.54 -44.14
CA ARG A 359 14.20 -1.38 -45.05
C ARG A 359 13.63 -0.16 -44.31
N GLU A 360 14.47 0.84 -44.21
CA GLU A 360 14.15 2.24 -43.97
C GLU A 360 13.39 2.80 -45.18
N ALA A 361 12.47 3.71 -44.92
CA ALA A 361 12.04 4.70 -45.92
C ALA A 361 11.78 6.03 -45.19
N GLU A 362 12.64 6.97 -45.48
CA GLU A 362 12.52 8.39 -45.20
C GLU A 362 11.44 9.05 -46.08
N GLY A 363 10.89 10.18 -45.51
CA GLY A 363 10.56 11.38 -46.31
C GLY A 363 9.10 11.72 -46.46
N HIS A 364 8.57 12.74 -45.82
CA HIS A 364 8.43 14.08 -46.35
C HIS A 364 7.67 15.02 -45.41
N GLN A 365 8.15 16.25 -45.38
CA GLN A 365 7.65 17.46 -44.73
C GLN A 365 6.26 17.87 -45.25
N GLY A 366 5.42 18.38 -44.33
CA GLY A 366 4.23 19.12 -44.64
C GLY A 366 3.85 20.01 -43.46
N THR A 367 4.13 21.31 -43.63
CA THR A 367 3.87 22.44 -42.75
C THR A 367 2.40 22.87 -42.75
N GLU A 368 1.96 23.38 -41.57
CA GLU A 368 0.92 24.40 -41.27
C GLU A 368 -0.55 23.97 -41.05
N PRO A 369 -1.32 24.83 -40.32
CA PRO A 369 -1.03 25.70 -39.17
C PRO A 369 -1.97 25.46 -37.95
N LEU A 370 -1.58 26.00 -36.82
CA LEU A 370 -2.31 26.03 -35.55
C LEU A 370 -3.57 26.90 -35.59
N PRO A 371 -4.65 26.57 -34.91
CA PRO A 371 -5.59 27.56 -34.41
C PRO A 371 -5.38 27.84 -32.92
N ALA A 372 -5.73 29.05 -32.58
CA ALA A 372 -5.51 29.79 -31.35
C ALA A 372 -5.85 29.07 -30.05
N VAL A 373 -4.98 29.30 -29.09
CA VAL A 373 -5.13 28.88 -27.67
C VAL A 373 -6.10 29.84 -27.00
N GLU A 374 -7.27 29.38 -26.66
CA GLU A 374 -8.07 29.97 -25.58
C GLU A 374 -7.48 29.56 -24.24
N LYS A 375 -7.04 30.58 -23.48
CA LYS A 375 -6.60 30.45 -22.10
C LYS A 375 -7.79 30.07 -21.22
N MET A 376 -7.98 28.81 -20.95
CA MET A 376 -8.70 28.39 -19.76
C MET A 376 -7.69 28.19 -18.61
N SER A 377 -7.74 29.12 -17.67
CA SER A 377 -7.05 29.00 -16.39
C SER A 377 -7.55 27.77 -15.64
N SER A 378 -6.85 26.67 -15.74
CA SER A 378 -7.01 25.55 -14.83
C SER A 378 -6.44 25.96 -13.48
N VAL A 379 -7.31 26.30 -12.53
CA VAL A 379 -6.97 26.36 -11.11
C VAL A 379 -6.62 24.94 -10.71
N GLY A 380 -5.33 24.68 -10.61
CA GLY A 380 -4.81 23.40 -10.10
C GLY A 380 -5.29 23.22 -8.67
N ARG A 381 -6.19 22.27 -8.47
CA ARG A 381 -6.53 21.80 -7.13
C ARG A 381 -5.32 21.07 -6.58
N ASN A 382 -4.62 21.70 -5.63
CA ASN A 382 -3.58 21.02 -4.87
C ASN A 382 -4.22 19.83 -4.12
N SER A 383 -3.53 18.71 -4.12
CA SER A 383 -3.91 17.47 -3.40
C SER A 383 -4.29 17.70 -1.92
N LEU A 384 -3.91 18.85 -1.34
CA LEU A 384 -4.24 19.28 0.01
C LEU A 384 -5.58 20.02 0.11
N ASP A 385 -6.14 20.53 -1.00
CA ASP A 385 -7.47 21.18 -0.99
C ASP A 385 -8.59 20.17 -0.72
N VAL A 386 -8.33 18.89 -0.90
CA VAL A 386 -9.21 17.79 -0.53
C VAL A 386 -9.47 17.76 0.99
N PHE A 387 -8.57 18.35 1.78
CA PHE A 387 -8.69 18.43 3.26
C PHE A 387 -9.29 19.74 3.77
N SER A 388 -9.80 20.60 2.91
CA SER A 388 -10.54 21.81 3.32
C SER A 388 -11.81 21.42 4.06
N PRO A 389 -12.19 22.11 5.16
CA PRO A 389 -13.35 21.77 5.94
C PRO A 389 -14.62 21.85 5.06
N VAL A 390 -15.33 20.74 5.00
CA VAL A 390 -16.63 20.64 4.32
C VAL A 390 -17.59 21.61 5.01
N ARG A 391 -18.22 22.51 4.24
CA ARG A 391 -19.39 23.26 4.70
C ARG A 391 -20.48 22.27 5.09
N ASP A 392 -21.15 22.51 6.21
CA ASP A 392 -22.25 21.70 6.72
C ASP A 392 -23.30 21.42 5.61
N GLY A 393 -23.15 20.28 4.94
CA GLY A 393 -24.07 19.73 3.97
C GLY A 393 -24.60 18.41 4.50
N GLN A 394 -25.88 18.29 4.60
CA GLN A 394 -26.61 17.12 5.09
C GLN A 394 -26.07 15.81 4.54
N CYS A 395 -25.77 14.91 5.42
CA CYS A 395 -25.35 13.54 5.11
C CYS A 395 -26.50 12.79 4.42
N PRO A 396 -26.31 12.15 3.25
CA PRO A 396 -27.38 11.43 2.54
C PRO A 396 -27.90 10.18 3.23
N CYS A 397 -27.43 9.86 4.42
CA CYS A 397 -27.68 8.58 5.08
C CYS A 397 -28.92 8.53 5.99
N GLU A 398 -29.74 9.57 6.07
CA GLU A 398 -30.88 9.60 7.03
C GLU A 398 -32.23 9.16 6.49
N ASP A 399 -32.44 8.73 5.25
CA ASP A 399 -33.75 8.31 4.77
C ASP A 399 -33.75 6.95 4.05
N ARG A 400 -33.57 5.87 4.79
CA ARG A 400 -34.03 4.52 4.40
C ARG A 400 -34.67 3.76 5.56
N GLN A 401 -35.61 4.39 6.26
CA GLN A 401 -36.64 3.66 6.99
C GLN A 401 -38.01 4.29 6.64
N GLY A 402 -38.73 3.61 5.74
CA GLY A 402 -40.07 3.98 5.35
C GLY A 402 -41.03 3.86 6.52
N HIS A 403 -41.39 5.00 7.10
CA HIS A 403 -42.60 5.11 7.90
C HIS A 403 -43.63 5.93 7.09
N ARG A 404 -44.58 5.22 6.51
CA ARG A 404 -45.84 5.82 6.04
C ARG A 404 -46.46 6.57 7.21
N ARG A 405 -46.42 7.90 7.21
CA ARG A 405 -47.29 8.73 8.01
C ARG A 405 -48.60 8.97 7.22
N VAL A 406 -49.65 8.41 7.73
CA VAL A 406 -51.05 8.70 7.33
C VAL A 406 -51.37 10.12 7.80
N TYR A 407 -51.64 11.02 6.87
CA TYR A 407 -52.21 12.34 7.18
C TYR A 407 -53.69 12.20 7.50
N PHE A 408 -54.07 12.40 8.74
CA PHE A 408 -55.44 12.76 9.09
C PHE A 408 -55.61 14.27 8.94
N ARG A 409 -56.49 14.65 7.99
CA ARG A 409 -57.05 15.99 7.89
C ARG A 409 -58.10 16.13 8.99
N HIS A 410 -57.97 17.06 9.90
CA HIS A 410 -59.10 17.63 10.66
C HIS A 410 -59.41 19.01 10.10
N GLN A 411 -60.64 19.13 9.57
CA GLN A 411 -61.40 20.39 9.41
C GLN A 411 -61.95 20.72 10.79
N HIS A 412 -61.65 21.92 11.25
CA HIS A 412 -62.62 22.92 11.78
C HIS A 412 -61.86 24.21 12.06
#